data_4d5f1e35a7562c645724c3a31d3477f3
#
_entry.id   4d5f1e35a7562c645724c3a31d3477f3
#
_cell.length_a   1.000
_cell.length_b   1.000
_cell.length_c   1.000
_cell.angle_alpha   90.00
_cell.angle_beta   90.00
_cell.angle_gamma   90.00
#
_symmetry.space_group_name_H-M   'P 1'
#
loop_
_entity.id
_entity.type
_entity.pdbx_description
1 polymer ?
#
loop_
_entity_poly.entity_id
_entity_poly.type
_entity_poly.pdbx_seq_one_letter_code
_entity_poly.pdbx_strand_id
1 'polypeptide(L)'
;RDAIVEKARQTAHEEGVRLLEETKRQIEVEKQNAIRDIRTQVAELSVQIAEKVVRENLASNAQQMSLVNRFLDDAFSVNPN
;
A
#
# COMPACT_ATOMS: atom_id res chain seq x y z
N ARG A 1 29.00 29.83 43.70
CA ARG A 1 28.28 28.54 43.76
C ARG A 1 26.93 28.62 43.10
N ASP A 2 26.12 29.64 43.43
CA ASP A 2 24.83 29.85 42.83
C ASP A 2 24.92 30.14 41.31
N ALA A 3 25.94 30.87 40.89
CA ALA A 3 26.20 31.15 39.47
C ALA A 3 26.53 29.88 38.69
N ILE A 4 27.27 28.95 39.32
CA ILE A 4 27.60 27.67 38.70
C ILE A 4 26.35 26.78 38.53
N VAL A 5 25.53 26.71 39.59
CA VAL A 5 24.29 25.95 39.58
C VAL A 5 23.31 26.53 38.56
N GLU A 6 23.17 27.85 38.52
CA GLU A 6 22.28 28.52 37.57
C GLU A 6 22.74 28.29 36.11
N LYS A 7 24.03 28.37 35.86
CA LYS A 7 24.58 28.11 34.53
C LYS A 7 24.36 26.65 34.12
N ALA A 8 24.57 25.72 35.03
CA ALA A 8 24.33 24.30 34.75
C ALA A 8 22.84 24.04 34.44
N ARG A 9 21.95 24.67 35.21
CA ARG A 9 20.52 24.55 34.98
C ARG A 9 20.13 25.13 33.61
N GLN A 10 20.67 26.28 33.24
CA GLN A 10 20.42 26.91 31.94
C GLN A 10 20.95 26.04 30.80
N THR A 11 22.17 25.51 30.91
CA THR A 11 22.74 24.63 29.90
C THR A 11 21.92 23.37 29.72
N ALA A 12 21.48 22.74 30.82
CA ALA A 12 20.60 21.57 30.77
C ALA A 12 19.26 21.87 30.08
N HIS A 13 18.70 23.06 30.35
CA HIS A 13 17.47 23.50 29.72
C HIS A 13 17.65 23.67 28.20
N GLU A 14 18.72 24.36 27.79
CA GLU A 14 19.03 24.60 26.38
C GLU A 14 19.28 23.27 25.63
N GLU A 15 20.02 22.36 26.23
CA GLU A 15 20.24 21.03 25.65
C GLU A 15 18.96 20.23 25.56
N GLY A 16 18.10 20.32 26.58
CA GLY A 16 16.79 19.67 26.57
C GLY A 16 15.91 20.17 25.44
N VAL A 17 15.85 21.50 25.25
CA VAL A 17 15.09 22.12 24.15
C VAL A 17 15.62 21.66 22.80
N ARG A 18 16.95 21.67 22.63
CA ARG A 18 17.58 21.22 21.40
C ARG A 18 17.28 19.76 21.10
N LEU A 19 17.37 18.90 22.11
CA LEU A 19 17.07 17.48 21.98
C LEU A 19 15.60 17.26 21.59
N LEU A 20 14.70 18.02 22.21
CA LEU A 20 13.28 17.93 21.89
C LEU A 20 12.99 18.33 20.45
N GLU A 21 13.60 19.42 19.98
CA GLU A 21 13.45 19.87 18.59
C GLU A 21 14.02 18.85 17.61
N GLU A 22 15.19 18.31 17.89
CA GLU A 22 15.81 17.25 17.09
C GLU A 22 14.92 16.01 17.03
N THR A 23 14.37 15.61 18.17
CA THR A 23 13.47 14.46 18.24
C THR A 23 12.21 14.69 17.44
N LYS A 24 11.61 15.86 17.55
CA LYS A 24 10.42 16.22 16.74
C LYS A 24 10.72 16.15 15.24
N ARG A 25 11.90 16.63 14.84
CA ARG A 25 12.32 16.56 13.44
C ARG A 25 12.48 15.11 12.96
N GLN A 26 13.10 14.26 13.79
CA GLN A 26 13.26 12.85 13.47
C GLN A 26 11.91 12.14 13.34
N ILE A 27 10.98 12.42 14.25
CA ILE A 27 9.63 11.85 14.21
C ILE A 27 8.92 12.27 12.92
N GLU A 28 9.05 13.53 12.51
CA GLU A 28 8.43 13.98 11.25
C GLU A 28 9.01 13.26 10.03
N VAL A 29 10.32 13.05 10.00
CA VAL A 29 10.98 12.29 8.94
C VAL A 29 10.51 10.85 8.92
N GLU A 30 10.45 10.19 10.08
CA GLU A 30 9.97 8.82 10.18
C GLU A 30 8.52 8.69 9.77
N LYS A 31 7.69 9.65 10.16
CA LYS A 31 6.29 9.72 9.73
C LYS A 31 6.16 9.79 8.21
N GLN A 32 6.94 10.67 7.57
CA GLN A 32 6.91 10.80 6.11
C GLN A 32 7.39 9.52 5.42
N ASN A 33 8.41 8.88 5.96
CA ASN A 33 8.89 7.60 5.44
C ASN A 33 7.83 6.51 5.59
N ALA A 34 7.15 6.44 6.74
CA ALA A 34 6.08 5.48 6.98
C ALA A 34 4.90 5.70 6.01
N ILE A 35 4.51 6.93 5.77
CA ILE A 35 3.46 7.27 4.81
C ILE A 35 3.86 6.82 3.40
N ARG A 36 5.13 7.04 3.01
CA ARG A 36 5.64 6.61 1.71
C ARG A 36 5.58 5.09 1.56
N ASP A 37 5.98 4.37 2.60
CA ASP A 37 5.96 2.90 2.61
C ASP A 37 4.54 2.36 2.50
N ILE A 38 3.61 2.96 3.24
CA ILE A 38 2.20 2.60 3.17
C ILE A 38 1.64 2.85 1.76
N ARG A 39 1.97 4.00 1.16
CA ARG A 39 1.58 4.29 -0.22
C ARG A 39 2.06 3.23 -1.20
N THR A 40 3.31 2.83 -1.08
CA THR A 40 3.90 1.79 -1.93
C THR A 40 3.17 0.47 -1.75
N GLN A 41 2.92 0.07 -0.50
CA GLN A 41 2.22 -1.17 -0.20
C GLN A 41 0.78 -1.16 -0.72
N VAL A 42 0.08 -0.04 -0.56
CA VAL A 42 -1.29 0.11 -1.08
C VAL A 42 -1.31 0.05 -2.60
N ALA A 43 -0.34 0.70 -3.25
CA ALA A 43 -0.22 0.66 -4.70
C ALA A 43 0.04 -0.77 -5.21
N GLU A 44 0.97 -1.50 -4.59
CA GLU A 44 1.27 -2.89 -4.92
C GLU A 44 0.05 -3.79 -4.73
N LEU A 45 -0.66 -3.63 -3.60
CA LEU A 45 -1.86 -4.39 -3.33
C LEU A 45 -2.96 -4.07 -4.35
N SER A 46 -3.12 -2.81 -4.72
CA SER A 46 -4.10 -2.39 -5.71
C SER A 46 -3.83 -3.04 -7.08
N VAL A 47 -2.57 -3.10 -7.49
CA VAL A 47 -2.17 -3.78 -8.74
C VAL A 47 -2.47 -5.28 -8.65
N GLN A 48 -2.14 -5.93 -7.53
CA GLN A 48 -2.42 -7.35 -7.34
C GLN A 48 -3.92 -7.65 -7.41
N ILE A 49 -4.74 -6.80 -6.79
CA ILE A 49 -6.21 -6.93 -6.84
C ILE A 49 -6.70 -6.74 -8.27
N ALA A 50 -6.20 -5.73 -8.97
CA ALA A 50 -6.58 -5.49 -10.36
C ALA A 50 -6.21 -6.66 -11.28
N GLU A 51 -5.02 -7.23 -11.11
CA GLU A 51 -4.58 -8.42 -11.84
C GLU A 51 -5.49 -9.61 -11.57
N LYS A 52 -5.89 -9.81 -10.32
CA LYS A 52 -6.77 -10.90 -9.94
C LYS A 52 -8.17 -10.71 -10.56
N VAL A 53 -8.70 -9.49 -10.51
CA VAL A 53 -10.00 -9.18 -11.12
C VAL A 53 -9.97 -9.43 -12.63
N VAL A 54 -8.92 -8.98 -13.31
CA VAL A 54 -8.76 -9.20 -14.75
C VAL A 54 -8.66 -10.71 -15.06
N ARG A 55 -7.88 -11.45 -14.29
CA ARG A 55 -7.71 -12.89 -14.48
C ARG A 55 -9.02 -13.64 -14.31
N GLU A 56 -9.79 -13.32 -13.27
CA GLU A 56 -11.09 -13.95 -13.02
C GLU A 56 -12.11 -13.58 -14.10
N ASN A 57 -12.08 -12.34 -14.58
CA ASN A 57 -12.95 -11.90 -15.66
C ASN A 57 -12.63 -12.62 -16.98
N LEU A 58 -11.36 -12.80 -17.31
CA LEU A 58 -10.94 -13.55 -18.49
C LEU A 58 -11.31 -15.02 -18.40
N ALA A 59 -11.18 -15.63 -17.22
CA ALA A 59 -11.60 -17.00 -16.99
C ALA A 59 -13.10 -17.15 -17.17
N SER A 60 -13.89 -16.21 -16.66
CA SER A 60 -15.36 -16.19 -16.85
C SER A 60 -15.73 -16.05 -18.31
N ASN A 61 -15.06 -15.17 -19.06
CA ASN A 61 -15.28 -15.02 -20.51
C ASN A 61 -14.94 -16.30 -21.27
N ALA A 62 -13.85 -16.97 -20.91
CA ALA A 62 -13.46 -18.23 -21.51
C ALA A 62 -14.52 -19.32 -21.26
N GLN A 63 -15.08 -19.38 -20.05
CA GLN A 63 -16.17 -20.29 -19.73
C GLN A 63 -17.42 -20.00 -20.53
N GLN A 64 -17.80 -18.73 -20.68
CA GLN A 64 -18.93 -18.31 -21.47
C GLN A 64 -18.74 -18.67 -22.95
N MET A 65 -17.55 -18.44 -23.49
CA MET A 65 -17.25 -18.83 -24.87
C MET A 65 -17.30 -20.34 -25.09
N SER A 66 -16.81 -21.10 -24.12
CA SER A 66 -16.92 -22.57 -24.16
C SER A 66 -18.36 -23.04 -24.17
N LEU A 67 -19.21 -22.39 -23.38
CA LEU A 67 -20.65 -22.70 -23.36
C LEU A 67 -21.32 -22.33 -24.69
N VAL A 68 -21.02 -21.17 -25.24
CA VAL A 68 -21.53 -20.75 -26.54
C VAL A 68 -21.12 -21.74 -27.64
N ASN A 69 -19.86 -22.17 -27.64
CA ASN A 69 -19.36 -23.16 -28.60
C ASN A 69 -20.05 -24.49 -28.47
N ARG A 70 -20.38 -24.94 -27.26
CA ARG A 70 -21.16 -26.17 -27.06
C ARG A 70 -22.57 -26.03 -27.65
N PHE A 71 -23.24 -24.92 -27.42
CA PHE A 71 -24.56 -24.68 -28.02
C PHE A 71 -24.50 -24.63 -29.54
N LEU A 72 -23.48 -24.01 -30.10
CA LEU A 72 -23.28 -23.98 -31.55
C LEU A 72 -23.02 -25.38 -32.10
N ASP A 73 -22.17 -26.14 -31.44
CA ASP A 73 -21.87 -27.52 -31.82
C ASP A 73 -23.15 -28.36 -31.82
N ASP A 74 -23.95 -28.25 -30.76
CA ASP A 74 -25.23 -28.96 -30.68
C ASP A 74 -26.17 -28.54 -31.78
N ALA A 75 -26.24 -27.25 -32.10
CA ALA A 75 -27.11 -26.75 -33.16
C ALA A 75 -26.66 -27.21 -34.55
N PHE A 76 -25.34 -27.26 -34.81
CA PHE A 76 -24.77 -27.68 -36.08
C PHE A 76 -24.59 -29.19 -36.22
N SER A 77 -24.68 -29.94 -35.12
CA SER A 77 -24.57 -31.42 -35.14
C SER A 77 -25.88 -32.10 -35.32
N VAL A 78 -26.96 -31.37 -35.50
CA VAL A 78 -28.26 -31.98 -35.78
C VAL A 78 -28.19 -32.78 -37.09
N ASN A 79 -28.39 -34.08 -36.97
CA ASN A 79 -28.33 -34.99 -38.09
C ASN A 79 -29.50 -34.72 -39.03
N PRO A 80 -29.27 -34.42 -40.29
CA PRO A 80 -30.33 -34.10 -41.27
C PRO A 80 -31.22 -35.33 -41.63
N ASN A 81 -30.88 -36.48 -41.13
CA ASN A 81 -31.75 -37.62 -41.30
C ASN A 81 -32.98 -37.51 -40.44
#